data_c9d248083137aad65916f620ab40d85c
#
_entry.id   c9d248083137aad65916f620ab40d85c
#
_cell.length_a   1.000
_cell.length_b   1.000
_cell.length_c   1.000
_cell.angle_alpha   90.00
_cell.angle_beta   90.00
_cell.angle_gamma   90.00
#
_symmetry.space_group_name_H-M   'P 1'
#
loop_
_entity.id
_entity.type
_entity.pdbx_description
1 polymer ?
#
loop_
_entity_poly.entity_id
_entity_poly.type
_entity_poly.pdbx_seq_one_letter_code
_entity_poly.pdbx_strand_id
1 'polypeptide(L)'
;PSKVYALFYSFFLIPLMITIFGVLFFFLFKMLTYEKQDPYHLLNNIKSGSLTKRWQSAYELSNLMTDPSKIPHDPLFVNQIITMYEKSIHDDSRVRTYLALAMGQTENILFGDVLMNGLNDSDLENRIAAIKSLGSIKYIKSVSQLNNIVTSENSQQERLAAIISLGQIKDKSSIRVLIESLDDEEANIRWDAAISLYKMDNNSGIKIVKNLLNRRYYTNYPNVDNNEISNTILTVLALISDKYEESFKDELIILSQKEENIKIREFSMKILAEHY
;
A
#
# COMPACT_ATOMS: atom_id res chain seq x y z
N PRO A 1 -51.14 15.04 37.30
CA PRO A 1 -50.34 13.95 36.69
C PRO A 1 -50.28 14.11 35.15
N SER A 2 -51.35 14.62 34.48
CA SER A 2 -51.42 14.71 33.03
C SER A 2 -50.37 15.64 32.37
N LYS A 3 -50.03 16.78 33.01
CA LYS A 3 -49.06 17.74 32.43
C LYS A 3 -47.63 17.23 32.44
N VAL A 4 -47.22 16.48 33.47
CA VAL A 4 -45.86 15.91 33.56
C VAL A 4 -45.67 14.79 32.53
N TYR A 5 -46.71 13.96 32.35
CA TYR A 5 -46.69 12.93 31.30
C TYR A 5 -46.62 13.54 29.88
N ALA A 6 -47.41 14.60 29.61
CA ALA A 6 -47.40 15.29 28.32
C ALA A 6 -46.01 15.90 28.00
N LEU A 7 -45.35 16.48 29.01
CA LEU A 7 -43.97 17.01 28.87
C LEU A 7 -42.97 15.88 28.59
N PHE A 8 -43.04 14.76 29.32
CA PHE A 8 -42.20 13.61 29.07
C PHE A 8 -42.36 13.03 27.67
N TYR A 9 -43.61 12.86 27.20
CA TYR A 9 -43.86 12.38 25.84
C TYR A 9 -43.33 13.34 24.79
N SER A 10 -43.55 14.65 24.95
CA SER A 10 -43.13 15.63 23.93
C SER A 10 -41.64 15.84 23.85
N PHE A 11 -40.94 15.85 24.99
CA PHE A 11 -39.51 16.18 25.07
C PHE A 11 -38.59 14.96 25.04
N PHE A 12 -39.09 13.80 25.40
CA PHE A 12 -38.26 12.58 25.48
C PHE A 12 -38.73 11.51 24.50
N LEU A 13 -39.98 11.12 24.58
CA LEU A 13 -40.45 9.93 23.86
C LEU A 13 -40.61 10.19 22.35
N ILE A 14 -41.14 11.35 21.97
CA ILE A 14 -41.26 11.69 20.54
C ILE A 14 -39.88 11.86 19.87
N PRO A 15 -38.92 12.64 20.40
CA PRO A 15 -37.56 12.70 19.84
C PRO A 15 -36.87 11.35 19.77
N LEU A 16 -37.01 10.54 20.84
CA LEU A 16 -36.43 9.18 20.89
C LEU A 16 -37.03 8.30 19.78
N MET A 17 -38.35 8.32 19.59
CA MET A 17 -39.01 7.57 18.52
C MET A 17 -38.56 8.02 17.14
N ILE A 18 -38.43 9.34 16.90
CA ILE A 18 -37.94 9.89 15.63
C ILE A 18 -36.49 9.41 15.38
N THR A 19 -35.66 9.42 16.42
CA THR A 19 -34.27 8.93 16.30
C THR A 19 -34.22 7.44 15.96
N ILE A 20 -35.02 6.62 16.65
CA ILE A 20 -35.10 5.17 16.40
C ILE A 20 -35.60 4.92 14.97
N PHE A 21 -36.66 5.60 14.54
CA PHE A 21 -37.16 5.48 13.15
C PHE A 21 -36.13 5.94 12.13
N GLY A 22 -35.41 7.03 12.38
CA GLY A 22 -34.33 7.52 11.50
C GLY A 22 -33.20 6.50 11.36
N VAL A 23 -32.78 5.90 12.47
CA VAL A 23 -31.73 4.85 12.48
C VAL A 23 -32.22 3.59 11.77
N LEU A 24 -33.44 3.12 12.04
CA LEU A 24 -34.04 1.96 11.36
C LEU A 24 -34.21 2.20 9.86
N PHE A 25 -34.65 3.38 9.46
CA PHE A 25 -34.80 3.77 8.07
C PHE A 25 -33.42 3.82 7.37
N PHE A 26 -32.40 4.37 8.04
CA PHE A 26 -31.03 4.39 7.52
C PHE A 26 -30.48 2.96 7.29
N PHE A 27 -30.67 2.05 8.25
CA PHE A 27 -30.27 0.65 8.11
C PHE A 27 -31.06 -0.06 7.00
N LEU A 28 -32.37 0.15 6.92
CA LEU A 28 -33.20 -0.41 5.87
C LEU A 28 -32.78 0.11 4.49
N PHE A 29 -32.55 1.42 4.37
CA PHE A 29 -32.05 2.03 3.14
C PHE A 29 -30.69 1.48 2.75
N LYS A 30 -29.76 1.39 3.72
CA LYS A 30 -28.44 0.79 3.50
C LYS A 30 -28.53 -0.67 3.07
N MET A 31 -29.46 -1.43 3.64
CA MET A 31 -29.70 -2.84 3.26
C MET A 31 -30.28 -2.96 1.85
N LEU A 32 -31.20 -2.09 1.48
CA LEU A 32 -31.82 -2.06 0.13
C LEU A 32 -30.88 -1.53 -0.95
N THR A 33 -29.94 -0.63 -0.58
CA THR A 33 -28.97 -0.04 -1.50
C THR A 33 -27.61 -0.75 -1.45
N TYR A 34 -27.50 -1.82 -0.63
CA TYR A 34 -26.27 -2.61 -0.57
C TYR A 34 -26.10 -3.39 -1.88
N GLU A 35 -25.41 -2.80 -2.83
CA GLU A 35 -24.87 -3.53 -3.98
C GLU A 35 -23.71 -4.38 -3.49
N LYS A 36 -23.83 -5.70 -3.58
CA LYS A 36 -22.73 -6.61 -3.33
C LYS A 36 -21.62 -6.25 -4.31
N GLN A 37 -20.50 -5.76 -3.79
CA GLN A 37 -19.34 -5.46 -4.63
C GLN A 37 -18.84 -6.77 -5.25
N ASP A 38 -19.24 -6.98 -6.51
CA ASP A 38 -18.80 -8.12 -7.31
C ASP A 38 -17.73 -7.64 -8.31
N PRO A 39 -16.56 -8.30 -8.38
CA PRO A 39 -15.51 -7.94 -9.34
C PRO A 39 -16.00 -7.84 -10.79
N TYR A 40 -16.86 -8.75 -11.22
CA TYR A 40 -17.40 -8.76 -12.60
C TYR A 40 -18.34 -7.60 -12.87
N HIS A 41 -19.16 -7.22 -11.87
CA HIS A 41 -19.99 -6.04 -11.98
C HIS A 41 -19.15 -4.76 -12.12
N LEU A 42 -18.06 -4.65 -11.34
CA LEU A 42 -17.11 -3.53 -11.46
C LEU A 42 -16.43 -3.50 -12.83
N LEU A 43 -15.97 -4.65 -13.34
CA LEU A 43 -15.41 -4.75 -14.69
C LEU A 43 -16.42 -4.31 -15.76
N ASN A 44 -17.70 -4.69 -15.64
CA ASN A 44 -18.72 -4.25 -16.59
C ASN A 44 -18.94 -2.72 -16.54
N ASN A 45 -18.93 -2.12 -15.35
CA ASN A 45 -19.01 -0.67 -15.18
C ASN A 45 -17.80 0.07 -15.78
N ILE A 46 -16.59 -0.50 -15.66
CA ILE A 46 -15.38 0.04 -16.30
C ILE A 46 -15.53 0.00 -17.82
N LYS A 47 -16.12 -1.06 -18.37
CA LYS A 47 -16.30 -1.24 -19.82
C LYS A 47 -17.33 -0.29 -20.42
N SER A 48 -18.47 -0.10 -19.75
CA SER A 48 -19.69 0.53 -20.35
C SER A 48 -20.22 1.73 -19.59
N GLY A 49 -19.63 2.11 -18.46
CA GLY A 49 -20.08 3.24 -17.64
C GLY A 49 -19.73 4.60 -18.23
N SER A 50 -20.30 5.66 -17.64
CA SER A 50 -19.85 7.04 -17.88
C SER A 50 -18.40 7.23 -17.44
N LEU A 51 -17.71 8.26 -17.93
CA LEU A 51 -16.32 8.55 -17.57
C LEU A 51 -16.07 8.51 -16.05
N THR A 52 -16.95 9.16 -15.27
CA THR A 52 -16.86 9.16 -13.81
C THR A 52 -17.06 7.76 -13.23
N LYS A 53 -18.05 7.01 -13.70
CA LYS A 53 -18.32 5.66 -13.20
C LYS A 53 -17.19 4.69 -13.53
N ARG A 54 -16.51 4.86 -14.65
CA ARG A 54 -15.41 3.98 -15.08
C ARG A 54 -14.23 4.07 -14.14
N TRP A 55 -13.70 5.26 -13.86
CA TRP A 55 -12.55 5.38 -12.95
C TRP A 55 -12.92 5.06 -11.50
N GLN A 56 -14.15 5.40 -11.04
CA GLN A 56 -14.61 5.01 -9.71
C GLN A 56 -14.69 3.49 -9.56
N SER A 57 -15.24 2.79 -10.56
CA SER A 57 -15.30 1.34 -10.53
C SER A 57 -13.92 0.69 -10.63
N ALA A 58 -12.96 1.29 -11.34
CA ALA A 58 -11.57 0.83 -11.34
C ALA A 58 -10.91 1.01 -9.96
N TYR A 59 -11.14 2.14 -9.30
CA TYR A 59 -10.72 2.39 -7.92
C TYR A 59 -11.33 1.39 -6.94
N GLU A 60 -12.65 1.18 -7.03
CA GLU A 60 -13.36 0.20 -6.19
C GLU A 60 -12.84 -1.22 -6.43
N LEU A 61 -12.54 -1.58 -7.68
CA LEU A 61 -11.95 -2.87 -8.01
C LEU A 61 -10.56 -3.02 -7.38
N SER A 62 -9.71 -2.00 -7.47
CA SER A 62 -8.37 -2.04 -6.87
C SER A 62 -8.43 -2.23 -5.35
N ASN A 63 -9.39 -1.58 -4.68
CA ASN A 63 -9.61 -1.78 -3.25
C ASN A 63 -10.20 -3.16 -2.93
N LEU A 64 -11.12 -3.65 -3.76
CA LEU A 64 -11.72 -4.97 -3.56
C LEU A 64 -10.68 -6.10 -3.66
N MET A 65 -9.70 -5.96 -4.56
CA MET A 65 -8.61 -6.93 -4.73
C MET A 65 -7.61 -6.95 -3.56
N THR A 66 -7.66 -6.01 -2.62
CA THR A 66 -6.85 -6.10 -1.39
C THR A 66 -7.33 -7.20 -0.44
N ASP A 67 -8.55 -7.70 -0.63
CA ASP A 67 -9.09 -8.84 0.10
C ASP A 67 -8.90 -10.13 -0.72
N PRO A 68 -7.96 -11.03 -0.35
CA PRO A 68 -7.67 -12.23 -1.11
C PRO A 68 -8.90 -13.11 -1.36
N SER A 69 -9.88 -13.08 -0.44
CA SER A 69 -11.11 -13.90 -0.58
C SER A 69 -12.04 -13.43 -1.70
N LYS A 70 -11.80 -12.23 -2.24
CA LYS A 70 -12.62 -11.62 -3.29
C LYS A 70 -11.95 -11.63 -4.66
N ILE A 71 -10.71 -12.12 -4.74
CA ILE A 71 -9.97 -12.20 -6.00
C ILE A 71 -10.49 -13.39 -6.82
N PRO A 72 -11.05 -13.16 -8.04
CA PRO A 72 -11.41 -14.27 -8.92
C PRO A 72 -10.16 -14.94 -9.47
N HIS A 73 -10.13 -16.27 -9.42
CA HIS A 73 -8.99 -17.07 -9.88
C HIS A 73 -9.19 -17.67 -11.29
N ASP A 74 -10.31 -17.39 -11.92
CA ASP A 74 -10.63 -17.95 -13.22
C ASP A 74 -9.97 -17.18 -14.37
N PRO A 75 -9.66 -17.87 -15.50
CA PRO A 75 -9.00 -17.23 -16.65
C PRO A 75 -9.84 -16.13 -17.32
N LEU A 76 -11.15 -16.13 -17.15
CA LEU A 76 -12.04 -15.13 -17.74
C LEU A 76 -11.77 -13.76 -17.09
N PHE A 77 -11.68 -13.71 -15.76
CA PHE A 77 -11.33 -12.49 -15.03
C PHE A 77 -9.98 -11.93 -15.47
N VAL A 78 -8.95 -12.80 -15.54
CA VAL A 78 -7.60 -12.40 -15.97
C VAL A 78 -7.63 -11.79 -17.37
N ASN A 79 -8.26 -12.45 -18.33
CA ASN A 79 -8.34 -11.97 -19.71
C ASN A 79 -9.15 -10.66 -19.83
N GLN A 80 -10.21 -10.51 -19.04
CA GLN A 80 -11.03 -9.30 -19.07
C GLN A 80 -10.24 -8.08 -18.54
N ILE A 81 -9.55 -8.21 -17.41
CA ILE A 81 -8.81 -7.10 -16.84
C ILE A 81 -7.62 -6.69 -17.71
N ILE A 82 -6.89 -7.66 -18.30
CA ILE A 82 -5.83 -7.41 -19.30
C ILE A 82 -6.39 -6.62 -20.48
N THR A 83 -7.47 -7.12 -21.08
CA THR A 83 -8.10 -6.46 -22.25
C THR A 83 -8.55 -5.03 -21.92
N MET A 84 -9.08 -4.80 -20.71
CA MET A 84 -9.49 -3.48 -20.27
C MET A 84 -8.31 -2.54 -20.07
N TYR A 85 -7.24 -3.04 -19.46
CA TYR A 85 -6.01 -2.28 -19.27
C TYR A 85 -5.39 -1.86 -20.60
N GLU A 86 -5.28 -2.76 -21.56
CA GLU A 86 -4.77 -2.45 -22.91
C GLU A 86 -5.63 -1.40 -23.65
N LYS A 87 -6.95 -1.52 -23.55
CA LYS A 87 -7.89 -0.57 -24.17
C LYS A 87 -7.98 0.78 -23.47
N SER A 88 -7.54 0.88 -22.22
CA SER A 88 -7.64 2.11 -21.42
C SER A 88 -6.63 3.19 -21.81
N ILE A 89 -5.79 2.97 -22.83
CA ILE A 89 -4.79 3.94 -23.29
C ILE A 89 -5.40 5.26 -23.79
N HIS A 90 -6.67 5.24 -24.20
CA HIS A 90 -7.43 6.42 -24.64
C HIS A 90 -8.51 6.84 -23.65
N ASP A 91 -8.48 6.28 -22.45
CA ASP A 91 -9.44 6.56 -21.38
C ASP A 91 -8.92 7.62 -20.39
N ASP A 92 -9.70 7.92 -19.36
CA ASP A 92 -9.21 8.65 -18.19
C ASP A 92 -8.02 7.89 -17.58
N SER A 93 -6.88 8.56 -17.40
CA SER A 93 -5.63 7.93 -16.92
C SER A 93 -5.81 7.18 -15.61
N ARG A 94 -6.74 7.63 -14.74
CA ARG A 94 -7.08 6.98 -13.47
C ARG A 94 -7.62 5.55 -13.67
N VAL A 95 -8.38 5.29 -14.76
CA VAL A 95 -8.84 3.93 -15.08
C VAL A 95 -7.65 2.99 -15.23
N ARG A 96 -6.65 3.43 -15.98
CA ARG A 96 -5.44 2.65 -16.25
C ARG A 96 -4.61 2.45 -14.99
N THR A 97 -4.41 3.51 -14.20
CA THR A 97 -3.72 3.47 -12.92
C THR A 97 -4.35 2.44 -11.98
N TYR A 98 -5.68 2.51 -11.77
CA TYR A 98 -6.35 1.61 -10.83
C TYR A 98 -6.46 0.18 -11.35
N LEU A 99 -6.56 -0.04 -12.67
CA LEU A 99 -6.48 -1.39 -13.24
C LEU A 99 -5.09 -2.01 -13.00
N ALA A 100 -4.00 -1.24 -13.18
CA ALA A 100 -2.66 -1.70 -12.86
C ALA A 100 -2.54 -2.08 -11.39
N LEU A 101 -3.01 -1.22 -10.47
CA LEU A 101 -2.99 -1.50 -9.04
C LEU A 101 -3.85 -2.73 -8.68
N ALA A 102 -5.03 -2.88 -9.30
CA ALA A 102 -5.88 -4.05 -9.10
C ALA A 102 -5.16 -5.35 -9.50
N MET A 103 -4.46 -5.35 -10.65
CA MET A 103 -3.64 -6.49 -11.08
C MET A 103 -2.53 -6.80 -10.07
N GLY A 104 -1.85 -5.77 -9.55
CA GLY A 104 -0.81 -5.92 -8.54
C GLY A 104 -1.29 -6.57 -7.23
N GLN A 105 -2.52 -6.28 -6.80
CA GLN A 105 -3.10 -6.83 -5.58
C GLN A 105 -3.44 -8.34 -5.68
N THR A 106 -3.57 -8.85 -6.90
CA THR A 106 -3.93 -10.26 -7.10
C THR A 106 -2.77 -11.24 -6.88
N GLU A 107 -1.53 -10.75 -6.78
CA GLU A 107 -0.29 -11.55 -6.77
C GLU A 107 -0.17 -12.53 -7.97
N ASN A 108 -0.97 -12.33 -9.02
CA ASN A 108 -1.00 -13.22 -10.18
C ASN A 108 0.03 -12.82 -11.24
N ILE A 109 1.03 -13.66 -11.44
CA ILE A 109 2.14 -13.44 -12.36
C ILE A 109 1.71 -13.30 -13.84
N LEU A 110 0.51 -13.77 -14.21
CA LEU A 110 -0.02 -13.66 -15.57
C LEU A 110 -0.21 -12.21 -16.03
N PHE A 111 -0.29 -11.26 -15.10
CA PHE A 111 -0.36 -9.84 -15.39
C PHE A 111 1.00 -9.21 -15.71
N GLY A 112 2.10 -9.93 -15.53
CA GLY A 112 3.44 -9.37 -15.65
C GLY A 112 3.74 -8.75 -17.02
N ASP A 113 3.48 -9.46 -18.11
CA ASP A 113 3.82 -8.97 -19.45
C ASP A 113 3.01 -7.71 -19.83
N VAL A 114 1.73 -7.62 -19.46
CA VAL A 114 0.92 -6.42 -19.73
C VAL A 114 1.33 -5.24 -18.85
N LEU A 115 1.71 -5.48 -17.58
CA LEU A 115 2.23 -4.44 -16.69
C LEU A 115 3.59 -3.91 -17.15
N MET A 116 4.44 -4.74 -17.78
CA MET A 116 5.70 -4.30 -18.41
C MET A 116 5.47 -3.21 -19.46
N ASN A 117 4.39 -3.29 -20.24
CA ASN A 117 4.03 -2.24 -21.19
C ASN A 117 3.73 -0.91 -20.49
N GLY A 118 3.18 -0.98 -19.27
CA GLY A 118 2.88 0.20 -18.44
C GLY A 118 4.11 0.98 -17.99
N LEU A 119 5.30 0.39 -17.98
CA LEU A 119 6.55 1.09 -17.64
C LEU A 119 6.91 2.22 -18.64
N ASN A 120 6.35 2.17 -19.84
CA ASN A 120 6.57 3.16 -20.90
C ASN A 120 5.35 4.07 -21.10
N ASP A 121 4.41 4.12 -20.17
CA ASP A 121 3.24 4.98 -20.27
C ASP A 121 3.63 6.46 -20.28
N SER A 122 2.88 7.29 -20.98
CA SER A 122 3.12 8.74 -21.01
C SER A 122 2.78 9.41 -19.65
N ASP A 123 1.82 8.84 -18.91
CA ASP A 123 1.37 9.34 -17.61
C ASP A 123 2.25 8.77 -16.48
N LEU A 124 2.76 9.65 -15.62
CA LEU A 124 3.65 9.30 -14.52
C LEU A 124 2.99 8.33 -13.52
N GLU A 125 1.73 8.60 -13.16
CA GLU A 125 1.01 7.77 -12.18
C GLU A 125 0.78 6.35 -12.70
N ASN A 126 0.54 6.21 -14.02
CA ASN A 126 0.42 4.92 -14.67
C ASN A 126 1.74 4.14 -14.64
N ARG A 127 2.88 4.81 -14.89
CA ARG A 127 4.19 4.15 -14.79
C ARG A 127 4.47 3.70 -13.36
N ILE A 128 4.22 4.57 -12.37
CA ILE A 128 4.40 4.24 -10.95
C ILE A 128 3.50 3.07 -10.53
N ALA A 129 2.24 3.06 -10.97
CA ALA A 129 1.32 1.96 -10.68
C ALA A 129 1.81 0.63 -11.28
N ALA A 130 2.31 0.65 -12.52
CA ALA A 130 2.89 -0.52 -13.17
C ALA A 130 4.14 -1.03 -12.42
N ILE A 131 5.06 -0.12 -12.05
CA ILE A 131 6.27 -0.45 -11.27
C ILE A 131 5.88 -1.15 -9.96
N LYS A 132 4.98 -0.54 -9.17
CA LYS A 132 4.51 -1.09 -7.88
C LYS A 132 3.86 -2.47 -8.06
N SER A 133 3.04 -2.61 -9.09
CA SER A 133 2.30 -3.85 -9.36
C SER A 133 3.23 -4.98 -9.79
N LEU A 134 4.27 -4.69 -10.60
CA LEU A 134 5.31 -5.65 -10.94
C LEU A 134 6.08 -6.15 -9.72
N GLY A 135 6.35 -5.26 -8.75
CA GLY A 135 6.92 -5.61 -7.46
C GLY A 135 6.02 -6.53 -6.65
N SER A 136 4.73 -6.16 -6.53
CA SER A 136 3.73 -6.92 -5.77
C SER A 136 3.54 -8.35 -6.29
N ILE A 137 3.45 -8.52 -7.62
CA ILE A 137 3.35 -9.86 -8.24
C ILE A 137 4.71 -10.58 -8.37
N LYS A 138 5.80 -9.97 -7.89
CA LYS A 138 7.18 -10.50 -7.92
C LYS A 138 7.63 -10.92 -9.32
N TYR A 139 7.38 -10.07 -10.33
CA TYR A 139 7.63 -10.41 -11.72
C TYR A 139 9.12 -10.28 -12.09
N ILE A 140 9.86 -11.39 -12.08
CA ILE A 140 11.32 -11.43 -12.27
C ILE A 140 11.77 -10.81 -13.60
N LYS A 141 11.02 -10.98 -14.68
CA LYS A 141 11.39 -10.41 -16.00
C LYS A 141 11.46 -8.88 -16.01
N SER A 142 10.84 -8.19 -15.04
CA SER A 142 10.89 -6.73 -14.93
C SER A 142 12.19 -6.20 -14.32
N VAL A 143 12.98 -7.05 -13.67
CA VAL A 143 14.15 -6.64 -12.87
C VAL A 143 15.14 -5.78 -13.66
N SER A 144 15.46 -6.16 -14.90
CA SER A 144 16.37 -5.37 -15.73
C SER A 144 15.86 -3.96 -16.00
N GLN A 145 14.57 -3.80 -16.32
CA GLN A 145 13.98 -2.48 -16.56
C GLN A 145 13.84 -1.68 -15.25
N LEU A 146 13.48 -2.32 -14.15
CA LEU A 146 13.43 -1.67 -12.84
C LEU A 146 14.82 -1.18 -12.39
N ASN A 147 15.88 -1.98 -12.60
CA ASN A 147 17.26 -1.53 -12.36
C ASN A 147 17.61 -0.29 -13.18
N ASN A 148 17.22 -0.26 -14.47
CA ASN A 148 17.43 0.92 -15.32
C ASN A 148 16.65 2.15 -14.82
N ILE A 149 15.43 1.98 -14.30
CA ILE A 149 14.65 3.07 -13.74
C ILE A 149 15.35 3.67 -12.50
N VAL A 150 15.96 2.84 -11.65
CA VAL A 150 16.71 3.33 -10.48
C VAL A 150 17.91 4.16 -10.87
N THR A 151 18.64 3.78 -11.93
CA THR A 151 19.91 4.42 -12.33
C THR A 151 19.75 5.58 -13.29
N SER A 152 18.57 5.77 -13.88
CA SER A 152 18.32 6.83 -14.87
C SER A 152 17.84 8.13 -14.23
N GLU A 153 17.81 9.21 -15.02
CA GLU A 153 17.27 10.53 -14.61
C GLU A 153 15.72 10.54 -14.54
N ASN A 154 15.11 9.43 -14.14
CA ASN A 154 13.67 9.36 -13.92
C ASN A 154 13.24 10.18 -12.69
N SER A 155 11.94 10.40 -12.57
CA SER A 155 11.42 11.08 -11.38
C SER A 155 11.82 10.35 -10.10
N GLN A 156 12.05 11.09 -9.02
CA GLN A 156 12.34 10.52 -7.70
C GLN A 156 11.27 9.47 -7.30
N GLN A 157 10.01 9.73 -7.65
CA GLN A 157 8.89 8.83 -7.35
C GLN A 157 9.00 7.48 -8.08
N GLU A 158 9.42 7.49 -9.36
CA GLU A 158 9.64 6.26 -10.13
C GLU A 158 10.83 5.47 -9.59
N ARG A 159 11.94 6.16 -9.29
CA ARG A 159 13.13 5.55 -8.70
C ARG A 159 12.82 4.88 -7.36
N LEU A 160 12.08 5.58 -6.49
CA LEU A 160 11.63 5.06 -5.20
C LEU A 160 10.73 3.83 -5.35
N ALA A 161 9.73 3.91 -6.23
CA ALA A 161 8.84 2.78 -6.51
C ALA A 161 9.61 1.56 -7.04
N ALA A 162 10.61 1.79 -7.92
CA ALA A 162 11.45 0.71 -8.47
C ALA A 162 12.33 0.05 -7.39
N ILE A 163 12.95 0.83 -6.49
CA ILE A 163 13.74 0.30 -5.36
C ILE A 163 12.88 -0.59 -4.46
N ILE A 164 11.68 -0.13 -4.10
CA ILE A 164 10.75 -0.91 -3.26
C ILE A 164 10.35 -2.21 -3.98
N SER A 165 10.04 -2.12 -5.29
CA SER A 165 9.63 -3.26 -6.10
C SER A 165 10.76 -4.29 -6.26
N LEU A 166 12.00 -3.85 -6.45
CA LEU A 166 13.18 -4.73 -6.48
C LEU A 166 13.36 -5.48 -5.15
N GLY A 167 13.14 -4.79 -4.02
CA GLY A 167 13.16 -5.41 -2.69
C GLY A 167 12.03 -6.42 -2.46
N GLN A 168 10.89 -6.29 -3.14
CA GLN A 168 9.79 -7.26 -3.11
C GLN A 168 10.07 -8.47 -4.00
N ILE A 169 10.64 -8.25 -5.20
CA ILE A 169 11.02 -9.30 -6.15
C ILE A 169 12.17 -10.16 -5.62
N LYS A 170 13.12 -9.55 -4.90
CA LYS A 170 14.28 -10.20 -4.27
C LYS A 170 15.24 -10.91 -5.25
N ASP A 171 15.36 -10.41 -6.47
CA ASP A 171 16.34 -10.94 -7.42
C ASP A 171 17.74 -10.41 -7.13
N LYS A 172 18.72 -11.31 -7.01
CA LYS A 172 20.09 -10.98 -6.62
C LYS A 172 20.81 -10.04 -7.59
N SER A 173 20.40 -9.97 -8.85
CA SER A 173 20.97 -9.05 -9.84
C SER A 173 20.72 -7.58 -9.51
N SER A 174 19.75 -7.27 -8.63
CA SER A 174 19.46 -5.92 -8.16
C SER A 174 20.33 -5.46 -6.97
N ILE A 175 21.06 -6.37 -6.33
CA ILE A 175 21.86 -6.03 -5.12
C ILE A 175 22.84 -4.89 -5.42
N ARG A 176 23.50 -4.92 -6.57
CA ARG A 176 24.48 -3.91 -6.93
C ARG A 176 23.85 -2.51 -7.03
N VAL A 177 22.76 -2.36 -7.75
CA VAL A 177 22.09 -1.06 -7.93
C VAL A 177 21.50 -0.55 -6.62
N LEU A 178 21.01 -1.44 -5.75
CA LEU A 178 20.52 -1.08 -4.42
C LEU A 178 21.65 -0.64 -3.49
N ILE A 179 22.87 -1.25 -3.58
CA ILE A 179 24.05 -0.79 -2.83
C ILE A 179 24.47 0.60 -3.30
N GLU A 180 24.53 0.84 -4.60
CA GLU A 180 24.83 2.16 -5.17
C GLU A 180 23.81 3.22 -4.71
N SER A 181 22.54 2.85 -4.51
CA SER A 181 21.48 3.74 -4.00
C SER A 181 21.61 4.08 -2.50
N LEU A 182 22.48 3.43 -1.74
CA LEU A 182 22.73 3.79 -0.33
C LEU A 182 23.43 5.15 -0.16
N ASP A 183 24.10 5.63 -1.20
CA ASP A 183 24.79 6.91 -1.25
C ASP A 183 24.04 7.99 -2.05
N ASP A 184 22.78 7.76 -2.37
CA ASP A 184 21.95 8.71 -3.12
C ASP A 184 21.75 10.03 -2.35
N GLU A 185 21.60 11.14 -3.07
CA GLU A 185 21.38 12.46 -2.46
C GLU A 185 20.06 12.51 -1.67
N GLU A 186 19.02 11.78 -2.15
CA GLU A 186 17.71 11.74 -1.56
C GLU A 186 17.62 10.74 -0.41
N ALA A 187 17.24 11.21 0.77
CA ALA A 187 17.17 10.38 1.97
C ALA A 187 16.23 9.18 1.83
N ASN A 188 15.05 9.38 1.22
CA ASN A 188 14.07 8.31 1.03
C ASN A 188 14.61 7.20 0.13
N ILE A 189 15.39 7.55 -0.90
CA ILE A 189 16.06 6.58 -1.78
C ILE A 189 17.03 5.73 -0.96
N ARG A 190 17.90 6.36 -0.13
CA ARG A 190 18.83 5.63 0.73
C ARG A 190 18.14 4.70 1.71
N TRP A 191 17.03 5.17 2.32
CA TRP A 191 16.29 4.40 3.33
C TRP A 191 15.62 3.17 2.72
N ASP A 192 14.91 3.35 1.62
CA ASP A 192 14.22 2.24 0.96
C ASP A 192 15.19 1.26 0.29
N ALA A 193 16.35 1.74 -0.20
CA ALA A 193 17.42 0.87 -0.66
C ALA A 193 17.97 -0.02 0.48
N ALA A 194 18.19 0.56 1.66
CA ALA A 194 18.64 -0.18 2.83
C ALA A 194 17.61 -1.21 3.30
N ILE A 195 16.32 -0.84 3.34
CA ILE A 195 15.22 -1.73 3.67
C ILE A 195 15.12 -2.87 2.63
N SER A 196 15.23 -2.54 1.34
CA SER A 196 15.16 -3.52 0.25
C SER A 196 16.32 -4.51 0.28
N LEU A 197 17.54 -4.04 0.55
CA LEU A 197 18.71 -4.91 0.76
C LEU A 197 18.51 -5.85 1.95
N TYR A 198 18.01 -5.35 3.07
CA TYR A 198 17.76 -6.18 4.25
C TYR A 198 16.68 -7.24 3.98
N LYS A 199 15.61 -6.93 3.22
CA LYS A 199 14.63 -7.90 2.74
C LYS A 199 15.23 -9.02 1.87
N MET A 200 16.35 -8.71 1.21
CA MET A 200 17.11 -9.64 0.35
C MET A 200 18.21 -10.37 1.09
N ASP A 201 18.23 -10.35 2.42
CA ASP A 201 19.26 -10.94 3.27
C ASP A 201 20.66 -10.34 3.02
N ASN A 202 20.72 -9.07 2.63
CA ASN A 202 21.95 -8.33 2.40
C ASN A 202 22.11 -7.20 3.43
N ASN A 203 23.17 -7.27 4.24
CA ASN A 203 23.39 -6.35 5.36
C ASN A 203 24.18 -5.07 4.98
N SER A 204 24.40 -4.80 3.68
CA SER A 204 25.15 -3.59 3.25
C SER A 204 24.52 -2.28 3.76
N GLY A 205 23.19 -2.23 3.90
CA GLY A 205 22.43 -1.08 4.42
C GLY A 205 22.11 -1.12 5.91
N ILE A 206 22.61 -2.11 6.69
CA ILE A 206 22.17 -2.35 8.07
C ILE A 206 22.34 -1.13 8.99
N LYS A 207 23.39 -0.33 8.79
CA LYS A 207 23.61 0.91 9.56
C LYS A 207 22.49 1.91 9.36
N ILE A 208 21.98 2.04 8.13
CA ILE A 208 20.84 2.91 7.82
C ILE A 208 19.58 2.34 8.48
N VAL A 209 19.30 1.03 8.33
CA VAL A 209 18.16 0.35 8.96
C VAL A 209 18.14 0.58 10.47
N LYS A 210 19.30 0.49 11.16
CA LYS A 210 19.42 0.82 12.58
C LYS A 210 19.09 2.27 12.88
N ASN A 211 19.63 3.20 12.09
CA ASN A 211 19.36 4.63 12.28
C ASN A 211 17.87 4.95 12.14
N LEU A 212 17.13 4.26 11.27
CA LEU A 212 15.70 4.44 11.07
C LEU A 212 14.86 4.08 12.31
N LEU A 213 15.38 3.29 13.24
CA LEU A 213 14.74 3.01 14.53
C LEU A 213 14.93 4.15 15.55
N ASN A 214 15.81 5.11 15.29
CA ASN A 214 16.15 6.17 16.23
C ASN A 214 15.49 7.50 15.85
N ARG A 215 14.52 7.99 16.64
CA ARG A 215 13.86 9.29 16.38
C ARG A 215 14.81 10.47 16.25
N ARG A 216 15.95 10.46 17.00
CA ARG A 216 16.95 11.54 16.91
C ARG A 216 17.63 11.59 15.54
N TYR A 217 17.66 10.50 14.80
CA TYR A 217 18.20 10.48 13.44
C TYR A 217 17.46 11.44 12.52
N TYR A 218 16.12 11.53 12.70
CA TYR A 218 15.25 12.37 11.87
C TYR A 218 15.37 13.87 12.17
N THR A 219 16.08 14.28 13.22
CA THR A 219 16.38 15.72 13.44
C THR A 219 17.19 16.33 12.31
N ASN A 220 17.91 15.50 11.53
CA ASN A 220 18.60 15.92 10.32
C ASN A 220 17.68 16.06 9.10
N TYR A 221 16.40 15.71 9.22
CA TYR A 221 15.41 15.67 8.14
C TYR A 221 14.13 16.41 8.58
N PRO A 222 14.16 17.75 8.68
CA PRO A 222 13.06 18.53 9.28
C PRO A 222 11.75 18.48 8.49
N ASN A 223 11.79 18.04 7.24
CA ASN A 223 10.61 17.89 6.38
C ASN A 223 9.85 16.56 6.63
N VAL A 224 10.39 15.63 7.42
CA VAL A 224 9.75 14.36 7.74
C VAL A 224 8.88 14.54 8.98
N ASP A 225 7.57 14.34 8.85
CA ASP A 225 6.65 14.53 9.98
C ASP A 225 6.65 13.35 10.97
N ASN A 226 6.08 13.57 12.16
CA ASN A 226 6.05 12.55 13.22
C ASN A 226 5.27 11.29 12.85
N ASN A 227 4.27 11.37 11.97
CA ASN A 227 3.51 10.20 11.52
C ASN A 227 4.35 9.38 10.55
N GLU A 228 5.05 10.05 9.63
CA GLU A 228 5.98 9.42 8.70
C GLU A 228 7.12 8.72 9.44
N ILE A 229 7.72 9.38 10.44
CA ILE A 229 8.72 8.78 11.33
C ILE A 229 8.17 7.53 12.01
N SER A 230 6.97 7.61 12.59
CA SER A 230 6.35 6.49 13.29
C SER A 230 6.05 5.32 12.35
N ASN A 231 5.57 5.60 11.15
CA ASN A 231 5.32 4.58 10.13
C ASN A 231 6.62 3.92 9.65
N THR A 232 7.68 4.69 9.48
CA THR A 232 9.00 4.15 9.10
C THR A 232 9.55 3.24 10.20
N ILE A 233 9.49 3.65 11.47
CA ILE A 233 9.90 2.80 12.59
C ILE A 233 9.08 1.51 12.63
N LEU A 234 7.74 1.58 12.50
CA LEU A 234 6.89 0.39 12.46
C LEU A 234 7.22 -0.54 11.29
N THR A 235 7.52 0.02 10.12
CA THR A 235 7.96 -0.75 8.94
C THR A 235 9.26 -1.48 9.21
N VAL A 236 10.24 -0.82 9.83
CA VAL A 236 11.52 -1.45 10.19
C VAL A 236 11.32 -2.49 11.29
N LEU A 237 10.50 -2.24 12.32
CA LEU A 237 10.17 -3.24 13.33
C LEU A 237 9.54 -4.49 12.71
N ALA A 238 8.58 -4.32 11.79
CA ALA A 238 7.99 -5.45 11.07
C ALA A 238 9.03 -6.21 10.23
N LEU A 239 9.99 -5.49 9.65
CA LEU A 239 11.06 -6.10 8.85
C LEU A 239 12.03 -6.95 9.68
N ILE A 240 12.33 -6.53 10.92
CA ILE A 240 13.28 -7.22 11.80
C ILE A 240 12.62 -8.23 12.74
N SER A 241 11.27 -8.25 12.80
CA SER A 241 10.53 -9.10 13.74
C SER A 241 10.70 -10.59 13.51
N ASP A 242 11.01 -10.99 12.26
CA ASP A 242 11.11 -12.40 11.88
C ASP A 242 12.54 -12.96 12.01
N LYS A 243 13.50 -12.12 12.38
CA LYS A 243 14.93 -12.52 12.43
C LYS A 243 15.59 -12.04 13.70
N TYR A 244 16.28 -12.97 14.37
CA TYR A 244 17.21 -12.59 15.44
C TYR A 244 18.43 -11.92 14.83
N GLU A 245 18.75 -10.71 15.29
CA GLU A 245 20.02 -10.04 15.00
C GLU A 245 20.45 -9.15 16.17
N GLU A 246 21.51 -9.54 16.85
CA GLU A 246 22.01 -8.85 18.06
C GLU A 246 22.23 -7.34 17.86
N SER A 247 22.52 -6.94 16.63
CA SER A 247 22.81 -5.54 16.29
C SER A 247 21.62 -4.58 16.54
N PHE A 248 20.37 -5.05 16.65
CA PHE A 248 19.18 -4.22 16.90
C PHE A 248 18.75 -4.17 18.37
N LYS A 249 19.35 -4.96 19.24
CA LYS A 249 18.90 -5.10 20.64
C LYS A 249 18.85 -3.77 21.39
N ASP A 250 19.90 -2.96 21.28
CA ASP A 250 19.98 -1.69 22.01
C ASP A 250 18.88 -0.72 21.56
N GLU A 251 18.63 -0.61 20.26
CA GLU A 251 17.55 0.21 19.69
C GLU A 251 16.17 -0.27 20.16
N LEU A 252 15.95 -1.59 20.17
CA LEU A 252 14.71 -2.19 20.65
C LEU A 252 14.47 -1.90 22.15
N ILE A 253 15.51 -1.99 22.99
CA ILE A 253 15.44 -1.64 24.42
C ILE A 253 15.05 -0.16 24.58
N ILE A 254 15.68 0.74 23.82
CA ILE A 254 15.37 2.17 23.89
C ILE A 254 13.92 2.43 23.46
N LEU A 255 13.47 1.83 22.37
CA LEU A 255 12.08 1.98 21.89
C LEU A 255 11.08 1.41 22.88
N SER A 256 11.33 0.24 23.47
CA SER A 256 10.42 -0.40 24.45
C SER A 256 10.23 0.43 25.72
N GLN A 257 11.20 1.27 26.10
CA GLN A 257 11.20 2.01 27.36
C GLN A 257 10.83 3.49 27.20
N LYS A 258 11.25 4.13 26.09
CA LYS A 258 11.24 5.61 25.94
C LYS A 258 10.36 6.12 24.82
N GLU A 259 9.82 5.23 23.98
CA GLU A 259 9.01 5.62 22.84
C GLU A 259 7.61 6.11 23.26
N GLU A 260 7.17 7.25 22.76
CA GLU A 260 5.86 7.83 23.08
C GLU A 260 4.72 7.09 22.38
N ASN A 261 4.95 6.62 21.16
CA ASN A 261 3.96 5.87 20.41
C ASN A 261 3.80 4.47 21.00
N ILE A 262 2.60 4.20 21.54
CA ILE A 262 2.28 2.95 22.21
C ILE A 262 2.48 1.74 21.30
N LYS A 263 2.08 1.82 20.04
CA LYS A 263 2.22 0.70 19.07
C LYS A 263 3.68 0.32 18.84
N ILE A 264 4.56 1.32 18.69
CA ILE A 264 6.00 1.10 18.53
C ILE A 264 6.57 0.47 19.79
N ARG A 265 6.21 1.00 20.96
CA ARG A 265 6.70 0.49 22.24
C ARG A 265 6.30 -0.98 22.46
N GLU A 266 5.01 -1.30 22.26
CA GLU A 266 4.50 -2.67 22.42
C GLU A 266 5.12 -3.64 21.42
N PHE A 267 5.29 -3.21 20.16
CA PHE A 267 5.92 -4.05 19.13
C PHE A 267 7.39 -4.32 19.46
N SER A 268 8.13 -3.31 19.94
CA SER A 268 9.52 -3.49 20.38
C SER A 268 9.64 -4.44 21.57
N MET A 269 8.73 -4.36 22.57
CA MET A 269 8.65 -5.30 23.68
C MET A 269 8.40 -6.73 23.19
N LYS A 270 7.49 -6.89 22.24
CA LYS A 270 7.18 -8.21 21.66
C LYS A 270 8.42 -8.83 21.01
N ILE A 271 9.11 -8.07 20.14
CA ILE A 271 10.33 -8.56 19.47
C ILE A 271 11.41 -8.94 20.51
N LEU A 272 11.60 -8.12 21.56
CA LEU A 272 12.54 -8.43 22.63
C LEU A 272 12.18 -9.73 23.37
N ALA A 273 10.91 -9.97 23.66
CA ALA A 273 10.46 -11.17 24.34
C ALA A 273 10.55 -12.45 23.48
N GLU A 274 10.45 -12.31 22.14
CA GLU A 274 10.49 -13.44 21.21
C GLU A 274 11.92 -13.85 20.83
N HIS A 275 12.88 -12.90 20.82
CA HIS A 275 14.21 -13.13 20.27
C HIS A 275 15.37 -12.89 21.25
N TYR A 276 15.18 -12.13 22.34
CA TYR A 276 16.25 -11.72 23.26
C TYR A 276 15.92 -12.04 24.72
#